data_1853d31ec23eee39229ba612e59c3fa6
#
_entry.id   1853d31ec23eee39229ba612e59c3fa6
#
_cell.length_a   1.000
_cell.length_b   1.000
_cell.length_c   1.000
_cell.angle_alpha   90.00
_cell.angle_beta   90.00
_cell.angle_gamma   90.00
#
_symmetry.space_group_name_H-M   'P 1'
#
loop_
_entity.id
_entity.type
_entity.pdbx_description
1 polymer ?
#
loop_
_entity_poly.entity_id
_entity_poly.type
_entity_poly.pdbx_seq_one_letter_code
_entity_poly.pdbx_strand_id
1 'polypeptide(L)'
;DFAVLGGDDPIRFPLVLLGGAGAVAASAHVCTSRYVEMIECGLAGKVDEGRAHHEALLPVARACFAEPNPAVFKGVLAAQGLIATPDVRPPLANASPAAVEAALEAVTAAGG
;
A
#
# COMPACT_ATOMS: atom_id res chain seq x y z
N ASP A 1 -24.85 -13.18 -6.08
CA ASP A 1 -23.94 -12.45 -5.15
C ASP A 1 -22.50 -12.67 -5.53
N PHE A 2 -21.70 -11.62 -5.51
CA PHE A 2 -20.24 -11.66 -5.67
C PHE A 2 -19.57 -10.60 -4.79
N ALA A 3 -18.32 -10.85 -4.38
CA ALA A 3 -17.57 -9.93 -3.56
C ALA A 3 -16.86 -8.88 -4.44
N VAL A 4 -17.00 -7.60 -4.12
CA VAL A 4 -16.25 -6.52 -4.75
C VAL A 4 -15.01 -6.23 -3.91
N LEU A 5 -13.83 -6.29 -4.53
CA LEU A 5 -12.54 -5.98 -3.90
C LEU A 5 -11.93 -4.73 -4.54
N GLY A 6 -11.41 -3.84 -3.72
CA GLY A 6 -10.71 -2.64 -4.17
C GLY A 6 -9.31 -2.95 -4.70
N GLY A 7 -8.95 -2.41 -5.86
CA GLY A 7 -7.62 -2.57 -6.47
C GLY A 7 -6.74 -1.32 -6.43
N ASP A 8 -7.31 -0.15 -6.10
CA ASP A 8 -6.59 1.12 -6.10
C ASP A 8 -6.53 1.74 -4.70
N ASP A 9 -5.34 2.08 -4.24
CA ASP A 9 -5.06 2.46 -2.85
C ASP A 9 -5.91 3.61 -2.33
N PRO A 10 -6.08 4.74 -3.02
CA PRO A 10 -6.83 5.88 -2.51
C PRO A 10 -8.32 5.60 -2.30
N ILE A 11 -8.87 4.60 -2.96
CA ILE A 11 -10.31 4.31 -2.91
C ILE A 11 -10.69 3.07 -2.11
N ARG A 12 -9.72 2.31 -1.60
CA ARG A 12 -10.00 1.03 -0.91
C ARG A 12 -10.87 1.21 0.33
N PHE A 13 -10.52 2.14 1.20
CA PHE A 13 -11.30 2.40 2.41
C PHE A 13 -12.70 2.93 2.09
N PRO A 14 -12.87 3.98 1.26
CA PRO A 14 -14.19 4.38 0.78
C PRO A 14 -15.01 3.25 0.16
N LEU A 15 -14.38 2.37 -0.64
CA LEU A 15 -15.06 1.24 -1.26
C LEU A 15 -15.62 0.25 -0.22
N VAL A 16 -14.84 -0.06 0.82
CA VAL A 16 -15.28 -0.95 1.90
C VAL A 16 -16.46 -0.33 2.65
N LEU A 17 -16.44 0.98 2.91
CA LEU A 17 -17.57 1.69 3.52
C LEU A 17 -18.84 1.68 2.67
N LEU A 18 -18.69 1.58 1.33
CA LEU A 18 -19.80 1.44 0.39
C LEU A 18 -20.27 -0.02 0.20
N GLY A 19 -19.75 -0.97 0.96
CA GLY A 19 -20.14 -2.37 0.91
C GLY A 19 -19.16 -3.29 0.18
N GLY A 20 -17.97 -2.82 -0.17
CA GLY A 20 -16.89 -3.67 -0.67
C GLY A 20 -16.45 -4.69 0.38
N ALA A 21 -16.04 -5.88 -0.06
CA ALA A 21 -15.66 -6.98 0.82
C ALA A 21 -14.20 -6.92 1.28
N GLY A 22 -13.39 -6.02 0.72
CA GLY A 22 -11.96 -5.90 1.03
C GLY A 22 -11.15 -5.31 -0.11
N ALA A 23 -9.88 -5.66 -0.18
CA ALA A 23 -8.96 -5.14 -1.19
C ALA A 23 -7.88 -6.14 -1.62
N VAL A 24 -7.35 -5.95 -2.83
CA VAL A 24 -6.09 -6.52 -3.31
C VAL A 24 -5.10 -5.37 -3.43
N ALA A 25 -4.05 -5.39 -2.61
CA ALA A 25 -3.21 -4.22 -2.35
C ALA A 25 -1.72 -4.52 -2.52
N ALA A 26 -1.07 -3.94 -3.53
CA ALA A 26 0.38 -4.01 -3.67
C ALA A 26 1.09 -3.31 -2.49
N SER A 27 0.61 -2.16 -2.06
CA SER A 27 1.15 -1.39 -0.94
C SER A 27 1.00 -2.06 0.43
N ALA A 28 0.11 -3.05 0.56
CA ALA A 28 0.01 -3.84 1.79
C ALA A 28 1.27 -4.68 2.08
N HIS A 29 2.16 -4.87 1.10
CA HIS A 29 3.45 -5.53 1.34
C HIS A 29 4.41 -4.70 2.21
N VAL A 30 4.25 -3.38 2.24
CA VAL A 30 5.17 -2.48 2.96
C VAL A 30 4.57 -1.90 4.25
N CYS A 31 3.25 -1.98 4.44
CA CYS A 31 2.55 -1.54 5.66
C CYS A 31 1.39 -2.50 6.00
N THR A 32 1.65 -3.79 6.03
CA THR A 32 0.63 -4.85 6.08
C THR A 32 -0.36 -4.66 7.23
N SER A 33 0.13 -4.51 8.47
CA SER A 33 -0.73 -4.39 9.66
C SER A 33 -1.72 -3.22 9.54
N ARG A 34 -1.22 -2.06 9.14
CA ARG A 34 -2.05 -0.86 9.00
C ARG A 34 -3.11 -0.98 7.90
N TYR A 35 -2.78 -1.67 6.79
CA TYR A 35 -3.77 -1.98 5.74
C TYR A 35 -4.86 -2.93 6.24
N VAL A 36 -4.49 -3.97 6.98
CA VAL A 36 -5.44 -4.92 7.57
C VAL A 36 -6.37 -4.18 8.54
N GLU A 37 -5.82 -3.42 9.48
CA GLU A 37 -6.58 -2.62 10.45
C GLU A 37 -7.54 -1.64 9.76
N MET A 38 -7.10 -0.96 8.71
CA MET A 38 -7.96 -0.07 7.92
C MET A 38 -9.17 -0.80 7.33
N ILE A 39 -8.96 -1.95 6.72
CA ILE A 39 -10.03 -2.75 6.10
C ILE A 39 -10.96 -3.30 7.17
N GLU A 40 -10.44 -3.84 8.27
CA GLU A 40 -11.23 -4.35 9.39
C GLU A 40 -12.08 -3.25 10.04
N CYS A 41 -11.54 -2.06 10.24
CA CYS A 41 -12.29 -0.89 10.70
C CYS A 41 -13.44 -0.56 9.73
N GLY A 42 -13.19 -0.56 8.43
CA GLY A 42 -14.21 -0.32 7.41
C GLY A 42 -15.34 -1.35 7.46
N LEU A 43 -15.01 -2.63 7.52
CA LEU A 43 -15.98 -3.74 7.60
C LEU A 43 -16.78 -3.71 8.91
N ALA A 44 -16.18 -3.25 10.00
CA ALA A 44 -16.82 -3.09 11.30
C ALA A 44 -17.61 -1.77 11.46
N GLY A 45 -17.59 -0.88 10.46
CA GLY A 45 -18.24 0.43 10.54
C GLY A 45 -17.55 1.45 11.45
N LYS A 46 -16.30 1.21 11.83
CA LYS A 46 -15.46 2.10 12.63
C LYS A 46 -14.81 3.18 11.74
N VAL A 47 -15.63 4.11 11.28
CA VAL A 47 -15.26 5.06 10.22
C VAL A 47 -14.09 5.96 10.61
N ASP A 48 -14.11 6.52 11.82
CA ASP A 48 -13.07 7.47 12.26
C ASP A 48 -11.71 6.79 12.49
N GLU A 49 -11.70 5.58 13.08
CA GLU A 49 -10.49 4.77 13.25
C GLU A 49 -9.91 4.39 11.88
N GLY A 50 -10.75 3.86 10.99
CA GLY A 50 -10.34 3.46 9.65
C GLY A 50 -9.86 4.66 8.79
N ARG A 51 -10.45 5.84 8.97
CA ARG A 51 -10.01 7.07 8.30
C ARG A 51 -8.60 7.46 8.73
N ALA A 52 -8.26 7.34 10.00
CA ALA A 52 -6.91 7.64 10.49
C ALA A 52 -5.85 6.73 9.84
N HIS A 53 -6.15 5.43 9.68
CA HIS A 53 -5.28 4.51 8.94
C HIS A 53 -5.20 4.88 7.46
N HIS A 54 -6.33 5.20 6.83
CA HIS A 54 -6.39 5.58 5.41
C HIS A 54 -5.54 6.82 5.14
N GLU A 55 -5.69 7.88 5.91
CA GLU A 55 -4.93 9.12 5.76
C GLU A 55 -3.43 8.91 5.94
N ALA A 56 -3.02 8.06 6.89
CA ALA A 56 -1.62 7.70 7.09
C ALA A 56 -1.02 6.88 5.93
N LEU A 57 -1.85 6.11 5.22
CA LEU A 57 -1.42 5.26 4.10
C LEU A 57 -1.40 5.98 2.75
N LEU A 58 -2.09 7.12 2.59
CA LEU A 58 -2.08 7.87 1.33
C LEU A 58 -0.70 8.33 0.88
N PRO A 59 0.18 8.87 1.76
CA PRO A 59 1.56 9.19 1.37
C PRO A 59 2.37 7.95 0.93
N VAL A 60 2.19 6.81 1.60
CA VAL A 60 2.83 5.53 1.23
C VAL A 60 2.40 5.12 -0.18
N ALA A 61 1.10 5.14 -0.45
CA ALA A 61 0.58 4.81 -1.77
C ALA A 61 1.18 5.72 -2.86
N ARG A 62 1.18 7.04 -2.65
CA ARG A 62 1.73 8.00 -3.61
C ARG A 62 3.22 7.75 -3.88
N ALA A 63 4.02 7.54 -2.85
CA ALA A 63 5.45 7.28 -2.99
C ALA A 63 5.72 5.95 -3.70
N CYS A 64 5.01 4.90 -3.32
CA CYS A 64 5.19 3.57 -3.91
C CYS A 64 4.71 3.45 -5.36
N PHE A 65 3.79 4.30 -5.80
CA PHE A 65 3.33 4.37 -7.20
C PHE A 65 3.95 5.53 -7.99
N ALA A 66 4.99 6.19 -7.48
CA ALA A 66 5.71 7.24 -8.21
C ALA A 66 6.38 6.73 -9.49
N GLU A 67 6.72 5.46 -9.55
CA GLU A 67 7.22 4.75 -10.73
C GLU A 67 6.39 3.48 -10.98
N PRO A 68 6.51 2.85 -12.16
CA PRO A 68 5.68 1.69 -12.50
C PRO A 68 5.75 0.56 -11.47
N ASN A 69 4.58 0.11 -11.01
CA ASN A 69 4.46 -1.05 -10.12
C ASN A 69 4.98 -2.33 -10.83
N PRO A 70 5.81 -3.18 -10.16
CA PRO A 70 6.13 -3.22 -8.73
C PRO A 70 7.50 -2.63 -8.34
N ALA A 71 8.13 -1.79 -9.18
CA ALA A 71 9.52 -1.42 -9.02
C ALA A 71 9.84 -0.79 -7.64
N VAL A 72 9.08 0.23 -7.22
CA VAL A 72 9.32 0.91 -5.92
C VAL A 72 9.04 -0.01 -4.75
N PHE A 73 7.97 -0.80 -4.79
CA PHE A 73 7.66 -1.78 -3.74
C PHE A 73 8.80 -2.78 -3.53
N LYS A 74 9.34 -3.31 -4.63
CA LYS A 74 10.46 -4.24 -4.56
C LYS A 74 11.73 -3.56 -4.05
N GLY A 75 11.97 -2.31 -4.43
CA GLY A 75 13.05 -1.50 -3.89
C GLY A 75 12.96 -1.34 -2.37
N VAL A 76 11.78 -0.99 -1.85
CA VAL A 76 11.53 -0.88 -0.40
C VAL A 76 11.74 -2.22 0.30
N LEU A 77 11.15 -3.30 -0.21
CA LEU A 77 11.28 -4.63 0.39
C LEU A 77 12.72 -5.15 0.40
N ALA A 78 13.50 -4.86 -0.66
CA ALA A 78 14.91 -5.20 -0.71
C ALA A 78 15.72 -4.38 0.30
N ALA A 79 15.45 -3.08 0.43
CA ALA A 79 16.10 -2.21 1.42
C ALA A 79 15.78 -2.64 2.86
N GLN A 80 14.58 -3.18 3.11
CA GLN A 80 14.18 -3.75 4.40
C GLN A 80 14.74 -5.17 4.63
N GLY A 81 15.44 -5.77 3.65
CA GLY A 81 15.97 -7.13 3.75
C GLY A 81 14.92 -8.24 3.65
N LEU A 82 13.71 -7.93 3.22
CA LEU A 82 12.60 -8.90 3.10
C LEU A 82 12.66 -9.72 1.81
N ILE A 83 13.31 -9.19 0.77
CA ILE A 83 13.62 -9.90 -0.48
C ILE A 83 15.09 -9.72 -0.85
N ALA A 84 15.64 -10.66 -1.60
CA ALA A 84 17.08 -10.69 -1.91
C ALA A 84 17.51 -9.58 -2.88
N THR A 85 16.69 -9.22 -3.85
CA THR A 85 16.99 -8.22 -4.89
C THR A 85 15.75 -7.40 -5.25
N PRO A 86 15.91 -6.13 -5.68
CA PRO A 86 14.82 -5.30 -6.15
C PRO A 86 14.42 -5.58 -7.62
N ASP A 87 15.04 -6.58 -8.27
CA ASP A 87 14.96 -6.78 -9.70
C ASP A 87 13.53 -7.02 -10.18
N VAL A 88 13.17 -6.36 -11.28
CA VAL A 88 11.90 -6.51 -11.97
C VAL A 88 12.11 -7.11 -13.37
N ARG A 89 11.07 -7.71 -13.92
CA ARG A 89 11.13 -8.30 -15.27
C ARG A 89 11.02 -7.22 -16.34
N PRO A 90 11.79 -7.32 -17.45
CA PRO A 90 11.58 -6.49 -18.61
C PRO A 90 10.12 -6.56 -19.12
N PRO A 91 9.56 -5.48 -19.65
CA PRO A 91 10.20 -4.20 -19.99
C PRO A 91 10.35 -3.21 -18.83
N LEU A 92 9.98 -3.58 -17.60
CA LEU A 92 10.16 -2.72 -16.43
C LEU A 92 11.64 -2.56 -16.07
N ALA A 93 11.98 -1.43 -15.47
CA ALA A 93 13.28 -1.17 -14.88
C ALA A 93 13.16 -1.10 -13.34
N ASN A 94 14.26 -1.35 -12.64
CA ASN A 94 14.32 -1.15 -11.21
C ASN A 94 14.03 0.31 -10.86
N ALA A 95 13.42 0.54 -9.70
CA ALA A 95 13.11 1.88 -9.23
C ALA A 95 14.37 2.72 -9.04
N SER A 96 14.26 4.03 -9.24
CA SER A 96 15.33 4.96 -8.93
C SER A 96 15.61 4.98 -7.42
N PRO A 97 16.87 5.20 -7.00
CA PRO A 97 17.22 5.34 -5.58
C PRO A 97 16.39 6.40 -4.86
N ALA A 98 16.12 7.52 -5.52
CA ALA A 98 15.30 8.61 -4.96
C ALA A 98 13.86 8.19 -4.69
N ALA A 99 13.24 7.41 -5.59
CA ALA A 99 11.88 6.91 -5.39
C ALA A 99 11.81 5.90 -4.23
N VAL A 100 12.83 5.04 -4.11
CA VAL A 100 12.92 4.08 -2.99
C VAL A 100 13.11 4.81 -1.66
N GLU A 101 13.97 5.82 -1.60
CA GLU A 101 14.21 6.63 -0.39
C GLU A 101 12.93 7.34 0.06
N ALA A 102 12.24 8.04 -0.85
CA ALA A 102 10.98 8.71 -0.55
C ALA A 102 9.90 7.73 -0.06
N ALA A 103 9.85 6.53 -0.63
CA ALA A 103 8.91 5.50 -0.19
C ALA A 103 9.26 4.94 1.19
N LEU A 104 10.55 4.74 1.51
CA LEU A 104 11.00 4.32 2.84
C LEU A 104 10.65 5.35 3.92
N GLU A 105 10.82 6.65 3.63
CA GLU A 105 10.42 7.73 4.54
C GLU A 105 8.91 7.68 4.80
N ALA A 106 8.10 7.54 3.76
CA ALA A 106 6.64 7.46 3.89
C ALA A 106 6.20 6.22 4.67
N VAL A 107 6.81 5.06 4.42
CA VAL A 107 6.55 3.80 5.13
C VAL A 107 6.89 3.94 6.61
N THR A 108 8.05 4.52 6.94
CA THR A 108 8.48 4.77 8.32
C THR A 108 7.51 5.71 9.04
N ALA A 109 7.11 6.80 8.40
CA ALA A 109 6.15 7.76 8.96
C ALA A 109 4.76 7.13 9.20
N ALA A 110 4.37 6.15 8.39
CA ALA A 110 3.14 5.39 8.56
C ALA A 110 3.26 4.24 9.59
N GLY A 111 4.42 4.02 10.21
CA GLY A 111 4.66 2.95 11.18
C GLY A 111 4.84 1.57 10.54
N GLY A 112 5.34 1.55 9.32
CA GLY A 112 5.66 0.32 8.57
C GLY A 112 7.12 -0.08 8.70
#